data_ed2322f7a1c5a133cfc01214643fe0fc
#
_entry.id   ed2322f7a1c5a133cfc01214643fe0fc
#
_cell.length_a   1.000
_cell.length_b   1.000
_cell.length_c   1.000
_cell.angle_alpha   90.00
_cell.angle_beta   90.00
_cell.angle_gamma   90.00
#
_symmetry.space_group_name_H-M   'P 1'
#
loop_
_entity.id
_entity.type
_entity.pdbx_description
1 polymer ?
#
loop_
_entity_poly.entity_id
_entity_poly.type
_entity_poly.pdbx_seq_one_letter_code
_entity_poly.pdbx_strand_id
1 'polypeptide(L)'
;MTATIVHDLADSLTIQVVIPFNRSMLDAENSLQNALNEAGTLASHNFLKRFDTDGSPIIIGDTTLTTKGIVDKEYQTPYGATTVSRHVYQSSKGGKTFCPLERSARIVTSATPRFAMQLAHKYGEGSAIRVREDLRLNHNRVIAKAYVQTVADAVAAVAMVKEEQWSYQVPELEADVTTIGIGIDGTCLLMCKDGWREAMVGTISLYAQTGERLHTTYIGATPEYGKKTFLKRMEAEIAKVSAIFPKALKVGVADGAKTNWSILTKHTSRQILDFYHAAEYLTLVADAQFARDSRGRKQWLDDACTRLKHDPAGPQILIEQMQGFWSGHLLPGERAKIKAALTYFQNQQQLMKYALHLEQNLPLGSGVTEAACKTIVKQRLCCSGMKWKEAGAAIVLSLRTLSHTRGRWEQFWQKIDSYGFPVIV
;
A
#
# COMPACT_ATOMS: atom_id res chain seq x y z
N MET A 1 27.92 2.09 31.49
CA MET A 1 26.45 2.24 31.48
C MET A 1 26.12 3.69 31.74
N THR A 2 25.41 4.30 30.80
CA THR A 2 24.95 5.69 30.93
C THR A 2 23.53 5.78 31.51
N ALA A 3 22.78 4.65 31.56
CA ALA A 3 21.45 4.56 32.10
C ALA A 3 21.32 3.58 33.25
N THR A 4 20.64 3.96 34.34
CA THR A 4 20.36 3.13 35.51
C THR A 4 18.94 3.28 35.99
N ILE A 5 18.30 2.20 36.45
CA ILE A 5 16.97 2.25 37.06
C ILE A 5 17.13 2.80 38.50
N VAL A 6 16.36 3.84 38.78
CA VAL A 6 16.29 4.48 40.13
C VAL A 6 15.08 3.96 40.89
N HIS A 7 13.93 3.88 40.23
CA HIS A 7 12.69 3.33 40.80
C HIS A 7 12.01 2.40 39.81
N ASP A 8 11.55 1.26 40.29
CA ASP A 8 10.71 0.29 39.55
C ASP A 8 9.44 0.05 40.40
N LEU A 9 8.36 0.78 40.03
CA LEU A 9 7.09 0.72 40.70
C LEU A 9 6.07 -0.09 39.86
N ALA A 10 4.93 -0.39 40.43
CA ALA A 10 3.92 -1.17 39.71
C ALA A 10 3.42 -0.48 38.41
N ASP A 11 3.32 0.84 38.42
CA ASP A 11 2.77 1.68 37.35
C ASP A 11 3.81 2.56 36.64
N SER A 12 5.04 2.64 37.14
CA SER A 12 6.05 3.53 36.59
C SER A 12 7.48 3.00 36.75
N LEU A 13 8.36 3.41 35.85
CA LEU A 13 9.77 3.11 35.85
C LEU A 13 10.56 4.42 35.74
N THR A 14 11.40 4.72 36.71
CA THR A 14 12.31 5.89 36.67
C THR A 14 13.70 5.46 36.25
N ILE A 15 14.21 6.05 35.20
CA ILE A 15 15.56 5.78 34.70
C ILE A 15 16.35 7.08 34.73
N GLN A 16 17.50 7.04 35.40
CA GLN A 16 18.47 8.12 35.36
C GLN A 16 19.44 7.89 34.20
N VAL A 17 19.68 8.94 33.42
CA VAL A 17 20.60 8.93 32.28
C VAL A 17 21.72 9.94 32.56
N VAL A 18 22.97 9.52 32.45
CA VAL A 18 24.14 10.39 32.56
C VAL A 18 24.75 10.59 31.20
N ILE A 19 24.78 11.84 30.73
CA ILE A 19 25.28 12.21 29.42
C ILE A 19 26.55 13.06 29.62
N PRO A 20 27.71 12.60 29.12
CA PRO A 20 28.96 13.39 29.24
C PRO A 20 28.93 14.56 28.26
N PHE A 21 29.49 15.68 28.67
CA PHE A 21 29.71 16.80 27.77
C PHE A 21 30.87 16.49 26.81
N ASN A 22 30.61 16.71 25.52
CA ASN A 22 31.58 16.56 24.43
C ASN A 22 31.96 17.90 23.86
N ARG A 23 33.14 17.99 23.20
CA ARG A 23 33.63 19.23 22.60
C ARG A 23 32.94 19.60 21.30
N SER A 24 32.46 18.61 20.58
CA SER A 24 31.74 18.78 19.33
C SER A 24 30.25 18.52 19.52
N MET A 25 29.40 19.31 18.87
CA MET A 25 27.94 19.13 18.94
C MET A 25 27.54 17.77 18.34
N LEU A 26 28.17 17.33 17.25
CA LEU A 26 27.93 16.03 16.63
C LEU A 26 28.22 14.88 17.60
N ASP A 27 29.33 14.95 18.36
CA ASP A 27 29.67 13.92 19.34
C ASP A 27 28.70 13.96 20.53
N ALA A 28 28.25 15.15 20.93
CA ALA A 28 27.26 15.31 21.99
C ALA A 28 25.91 14.68 21.58
N GLU A 29 25.42 14.93 20.37
CA GLU A 29 24.19 14.36 19.83
C GLU A 29 24.29 12.83 19.69
N ASN A 30 25.41 12.30 19.20
CA ASN A 30 25.66 10.86 19.14
C ASN A 30 25.66 10.22 20.55
N SER A 31 26.28 10.88 21.54
CA SER A 31 26.30 10.42 22.92
C SER A 31 24.90 10.44 23.54
N LEU A 32 24.12 11.48 23.29
CA LEU A 32 22.73 11.59 23.70
C LEU A 32 21.87 10.48 23.09
N GLN A 33 21.97 10.24 21.78
CA GLN A 33 21.23 9.17 21.11
C GLN A 33 21.57 7.79 21.68
N ASN A 34 22.84 7.51 21.94
CA ASN A 34 23.28 6.26 22.54
C ASN A 34 22.75 6.09 23.98
N ALA A 35 22.80 7.14 24.79
CA ALA A 35 22.31 7.12 26.17
C ALA A 35 20.78 6.90 26.22
N LEU A 36 20.01 7.53 25.32
CA LEU A 36 18.57 7.32 25.19
C LEU A 36 18.26 5.90 24.70
N ASN A 37 19.02 5.36 23.76
CA ASN A 37 18.88 3.98 23.32
C ASN A 37 19.19 2.98 24.45
N GLU A 38 20.21 3.23 25.29
CA GLU A 38 20.51 2.40 26.44
C GLU A 38 19.36 2.44 27.47
N ALA A 39 18.84 3.63 27.79
CA ALA A 39 17.68 3.78 28.67
C ALA A 39 16.44 3.07 28.12
N GLY A 40 16.14 3.23 26.81
CA GLY A 40 15.02 2.55 26.16
C GLY A 40 15.17 1.03 26.14
N THR A 41 16.39 0.51 25.96
CA THR A 41 16.69 -0.92 26.01
C THR A 41 16.46 -1.47 27.43
N LEU A 42 16.92 -0.74 28.45
CA LEU A 42 16.74 -1.10 29.86
C LEU A 42 15.26 -1.09 30.25
N ALA A 43 14.52 -0.08 29.84
CA ALA A 43 13.05 -0.02 30.00
C ALA A 43 12.35 -1.19 29.33
N SER A 44 12.71 -1.48 28.08
CA SER A 44 12.12 -2.58 27.31
C SER A 44 12.37 -3.94 27.95
N HIS A 45 13.55 -4.16 28.52
CA HIS A 45 13.87 -5.36 29.29
C HIS A 45 12.89 -5.55 30.45
N ASN A 46 12.68 -4.49 31.26
CA ASN A 46 11.80 -4.56 32.43
C ASN A 46 10.34 -4.71 32.05
N PHE A 47 9.89 -4.02 30.99
CA PHE A 47 8.53 -4.20 30.48
C PHE A 47 8.29 -5.62 29.97
N LEU A 48 9.22 -6.21 29.25
CA LEU A 48 9.08 -7.59 28.76
C LEU A 48 8.95 -8.59 29.92
N LYS A 49 9.72 -8.43 31.01
CA LYS A 49 9.61 -9.28 32.20
C LYS A 49 8.21 -9.28 32.80
N ARG A 50 7.47 -8.17 32.73
CA ARG A 50 6.11 -8.07 33.27
C ARG A 50 5.08 -8.92 32.52
N PHE A 51 5.42 -9.40 31.32
CA PHE A 51 4.57 -10.29 30.53
C PHE A 51 4.87 -11.78 30.80
N ASP A 52 5.91 -12.09 31.61
CA ASP A 52 6.19 -13.47 31.96
C ASP A 52 5.28 -13.95 33.12
N THR A 53 5.32 -15.23 33.39
CA THR A 53 4.52 -15.90 34.41
C THR A 53 5.40 -16.29 35.60
N ASP A 54 4.78 -16.77 36.65
CA ASP A 54 5.45 -17.31 37.84
C ASP A 54 5.91 -18.77 37.69
N GLY A 55 5.69 -19.39 36.52
CA GLY A 55 6.03 -20.80 36.28
C GLY A 55 4.94 -21.79 36.66
N SER A 56 3.84 -21.35 37.26
CA SER A 56 2.68 -22.20 37.58
C SER A 56 2.03 -22.77 36.30
N PRO A 57 1.41 -23.97 36.37
CA PRO A 57 0.73 -24.55 35.24
C PRO A 57 -0.35 -23.62 34.67
N ILE A 58 -0.45 -23.55 33.33
CA ILE A 58 -1.42 -22.73 32.62
C ILE A 58 -2.37 -23.62 31.81
N ILE A 59 -3.60 -23.14 31.58
CA ILE A 59 -4.60 -23.84 30.76
C ILE A 59 -4.84 -23.04 29.48
N ILE A 60 -4.73 -23.71 28.35
CA ILE A 60 -5.04 -23.12 27.03
C ILE A 60 -6.06 -24.03 26.32
N GLY A 61 -7.29 -23.55 26.20
CA GLY A 61 -8.43 -24.39 25.81
C GLY A 61 -8.58 -25.55 26.80
N ASP A 62 -8.59 -26.79 26.32
CA ASP A 62 -8.71 -28.00 27.15
C ASP A 62 -7.35 -28.61 27.52
N THR A 63 -6.25 -27.91 27.25
CA THR A 63 -4.89 -28.46 27.45
C THR A 63 -4.18 -27.76 28.62
N THR A 64 -3.76 -28.52 29.60
CA THR A 64 -2.85 -28.05 30.66
C THR A 64 -1.40 -28.09 30.16
N LEU A 65 -0.72 -26.97 30.28
CA LEU A 65 0.70 -26.83 29.99
C LEU A 65 1.48 -26.61 31.28
N THR A 66 2.60 -27.32 31.41
CA THR A 66 3.52 -27.20 32.53
C THR A 66 4.82 -26.55 32.09
N THR A 67 5.46 -25.80 32.98
CA THR A 67 6.76 -25.20 32.70
C THR A 67 7.84 -26.25 32.41
N LYS A 68 8.67 -26.00 31.42
CA LYS A 68 9.88 -26.76 31.12
C LYS A 68 11.13 -26.11 31.71
N GLY A 69 10.97 -24.94 32.31
CA GLY A 69 12.03 -24.16 32.92
C GLY A 69 12.12 -22.73 32.35
N ILE A 70 13.12 -22.05 32.81
CA ILE A 70 13.43 -20.68 32.38
C ILE A 70 14.51 -20.74 31.31
N VAL A 71 14.29 -20.01 30.22
CA VAL A 71 15.18 -19.96 29.04
C VAL A 71 15.44 -18.52 28.67
N ASP A 72 16.70 -18.17 28.50
CA ASP A 72 17.12 -16.87 28.00
C ASP A 72 16.84 -16.74 26.51
N LYS A 73 16.30 -15.60 26.11
CA LYS A 73 16.10 -15.25 24.69
C LYS A 73 16.36 -13.78 24.45
N GLU A 74 17.05 -13.52 23.35
CA GLU A 74 17.26 -12.16 22.86
C GLU A 74 16.05 -11.66 22.10
N TYR A 75 15.62 -10.46 22.45
CA TYR A 75 14.56 -9.70 21.76
C TYR A 75 15.13 -8.41 21.19
N GLN A 76 14.65 -8.06 20.02
CA GLN A 76 15.00 -6.82 19.32
C GLN A 76 13.95 -5.75 19.59
N THR A 77 14.36 -4.59 20.05
CA THR A 77 13.53 -3.43 20.34
C THR A 77 13.89 -2.25 19.44
N PRO A 78 13.11 -1.18 19.35
CA PRO A 78 13.52 0.04 18.66
C PRO A 78 14.85 0.61 19.14
N TYR A 79 15.19 0.38 20.40
CA TYR A 79 16.33 0.98 21.08
C TYR A 79 17.58 0.10 21.09
N GLY A 80 17.42 -1.21 21.24
CA GLY A 80 18.53 -2.15 21.37
C GLY A 80 18.06 -3.61 21.35
N ALA A 81 19.03 -4.52 21.38
CA ALA A 81 18.80 -5.91 21.71
C ALA A 81 18.78 -6.08 23.23
N THR A 82 17.90 -6.92 23.75
CA THR A 82 17.83 -7.25 25.16
C THR A 82 17.57 -8.74 25.37
N THR A 83 18.29 -9.37 26.29
CA THR A 83 18.05 -10.76 26.65
C THR A 83 17.17 -10.83 27.89
N VAL A 84 16.08 -11.60 27.79
CA VAL A 84 15.13 -11.81 28.89
C VAL A 84 15.02 -13.29 29.19
N SER A 85 15.19 -13.65 30.47
CA SER A 85 14.88 -14.99 30.98
C SER A 85 13.38 -15.14 31.10
N ARG A 86 12.81 -16.18 30.51
CA ARG A 86 11.36 -16.38 30.42
C ARG A 86 10.95 -17.83 30.59
N HIS A 87 9.75 -18.06 31.11
CA HIS A 87 9.18 -19.39 31.26
C HIS A 87 8.72 -19.94 29.90
N VAL A 88 9.04 -21.19 29.67
CA VAL A 88 8.63 -21.95 28.49
C VAL A 88 7.78 -23.14 28.91
N TYR A 89 6.65 -23.34 28.29
CA TYR A 89 5.64 -24.34 28.62
C TYR A 89 5.50 -25.39 27.53
N GLN A 90 5.06 -26.58 27.92
CA GLN A 90 4.73 -27.67 27.00
C GLN A 90 3.66 -28.57 27.62
N SER A 91 2.84 -29.24 26.80
CA SER A 91 1.93 -30.25 27.30
C SER A 91 2.69 -31.52 27.76
N SER A 92 2.09 -32.30 28.66
CA SER A 92 2.63 -33.60 29.07
C SER A 92 2.81 -34.59 27.91
N LYS A 93 2.07 -34.41 26.83
CA LYS A 93 2.17 -35.22 25.60
C LYS A 93 3.31 -34.78 24.67
N GLY A 94 4.07 -33.77 25.05
CA GLY A 94 5.09 -33.17 24.18
C GLY A 94 4.50 -32.17 23.17
N GLY A 95 5.19 -32.00 22.04
CA GLY A 95 4.76 -31.07 20.98
C GLY A 95 5.51 -29.72 21.03
N LYS A 96 4.95 -28.70 20.42
CA LYS A 96 5.54 -27.34 20.37
C LYS A 96 5.55 -26.71 21.77
N THR A 97 6.61 -25.97 22.06
CA THR A 97 6.69 -25.16 23.26
C THR A 97 5.85 -23.90 23.12
N PHE A 98 5.34 -23.40 24.24
CA PHE A 98 4.56 -22.18 24.33
C PHE A 98 5.24 -21.20 25.31
N CYS A 99 5.31 -19.93 24.95
CA CYS A 99 5.85 -18.87 25.78
C CYS A 99 4.80 -17.79 26.02
N PRO A 100 4.23 -17.69 27.24
CA PRO A 100 3.24 -16.68 27.59
C PRO A 100 3.71 -15.26 27.34
N LEU A 101 4.95 -14.93 27.71
CA LEU A 101 5.56 -13.63 27.46
C LEU A 101 5.45 -13.23 25.98
N GLU A 102 5.87 -14.10 25.07
CA GLU A 102 5.90 -13.78 23.64
C GLU A 102 4.48 -13.52 23.09
N ARG A 103 3.51 -14.29 23.56
CA ARG A 103 2.11 -14.13 23.16
C ARG A 103 1.51 -12.84 23.72
N SER A 104 1.69 -12.60 25.02
CA SER A 104 1.11 -11.45 25.72
C SER A 104 1.74 -10.13 25.28
N ALA A 105 3.06 -10.11 25.09
CA ALA A 105 3.79 -8.95 24.55
C ALA A 105 3.70 -8.80 23.03
N ARG A 106 2.94 -9.63 22.31
CA ARG A 106 2.76 -9.58 20.84
C ARG A 106 4.08 -9.63 20.07
N ILE A 107 5.02 -10.45 20.53
CA ILE A 107 6.34 -10.59 19.90
C ILE A 107 6.19 -11.18 18.50
N VAL A 108 6.84 -10.53 17.53
CA VAL A 108 6.89 -10.97 16.12
C VAL A 108 8.27 -11.57 15.85
N THR A 109 8.38 -12.89 15.75
CA THR A 109 9.65 -13.63 15.69
C THR A 109 10.50 -13.42 16.96
N SER A 110 11.26 -12.34 17.06
CA SER A 110 11.92 -11.84 18.25
C SER A 110 11.90 -10.30 18.34
N ALA A 111 11.12 -9.64 17.47
CA ALA A 111 10.93 -8.19 17.53
C ALA A 111 9.78 -7.83 18.45
N THR A 112 9.95 -6.79 19.25
CA THR A 112 8.81 -6.16 19.94
C THR A 112 7.84 -5.54 18.91
N PRO A 113 6.55 -5.39 19.22
CA PRO A 113 5.54 -4.94 18.25
C PRO A 113 5.92 -3.64 17.54
N ARG A 114 6.41 -2.66 18.30
CA ARG A 114 6.82 -1.37 17.74
C ARG A 114 8.00 -1.51 16.78
N PHE A 115 8.96 -2.38 17.08
CA PHE A 115 10.09 -2.60 16.18
C PHE A 115 9.68 -3.38 14.94
N ALA A 116 8.83 -4.39 15.09
CA ALA A 116 8.24 -5.10 13.94
C ALA A 116 7.45 -4.16 13.02
N MET A 117 6.66 -3.24 13.59
CA MET A 117 5.96 -2.18 12.87
C MET A 117 6.92 -1.32 12.05
N GLN A 118 8.01 -0.84 12.66
CA GLN A 118 9.02 -0.02 11.99
C GLN A 118 9.71 -0.79 10.85
N LEU A 119 10.12 -2.03 11.10
CA LEU A 119 10.79 -2.88 10.10
C LEU A 119 9.89 -3.16 8.90
N ALA A 120 8.65 -3.57 9.14
CA ALA A 120 7.72 -3.90 8.09
C ALA A 120 7.34 -2.67 7.25
N HIS A 121 7.09 -1.52 7.88
CA HIS A 121 6.83 -0.27 7.18
C HIS A 121 8.02 0.14 6.29
N LYS A 122 9.22 0.21 6.87
CA LYS A 122 10.45 0.56 6.13
C LYS A 122 10.75 -0.43 5.00
N TYR A 123 10.48 -1.74 5.20
CA TYR A 123 10.68 -2.75 4.17
C TYR A 123 9.68 -2.63 3.00
N GLY A 124 8.46 -2.21 3.29
CA GLY A 124 7.49 -1.82 2.26
C GLY A 124 8.04 -0.72 1.35
N GLU A 125 8.76 0.26 1.92
CA GLU A 125 9.30 1.42 1.18
C GLU A 125 10.67 1.18 0.55
N GLY A 126 11.50 0.29 1.12
CA GLY A 126 12.87 0.10 0.66
C GLY A 126 13.37 -1.34 0.74
N SER A 127 14.51 -1.61 0.11
CA SER A 127 15.17 -2.92 0.24
C SER A 127 15.67 -3.14 1.67
N ALA A 128 15.83 -4.41 2.10
CA ALA A 128 16.39 -4.73 3.41
C ALA A 128 17.78 -4.10 3.66
N ILE A 129 18.55 -3.83 2.61
CA ILE A 129 19.84 -3.11 2.71
C ILE A 129 19.58 -1.64 3.09
N ARG A 130 18.64 -0.98 2.43
CA ARG A 130 18.27 0.42 2.75
C ARG A 130 17.67 0.54 4.14
N VAL A 131 16.85 -0.41 4.57
CA VAL A 131 16.30 -0.44 5.93
C VAL A 131 17.41 -0.55 6.97
N ARG A 132 18.40 -1.42 6.75
CA ARG A 132 19.57 -1.53 7.63
C ARG A 132 20.34 -0.22 7.73
N GLU A 133 20.60 0.39 6.59
CA GLU A 133 21.36 1.65 6.54
C GLU A 133 20.60 2.79 7.24
N ASP A 134 19.30 2.90 7.01
CA ASP A 134 18.45 3.86 7.71
C ASP A 134 18.45 3.64 9.24
N LEU A 135 18.31 2.39 9.68
CA LEU A 135 18.37 2.08 11.10
C LEU A 135 19.75 2.39 11.73
N ARG A 136 20.82 2.13 10.98
CA ARG A 136 22.18 2.44 11.44
C ARG A 136 22.39 3.96 11.55
N LEU A 137 22.00 4.72 10.53
CA LEU A 137 22.24 6.17 10.48
C LEU A 137 21.30 6.95 11.41
N ASN A 138 20.03 6.61 11.42
CA ASN A 138 18.99 7.44 12.06
C ASN A 138 18.61 6.96 13.46
N HIS A 139 18.97 5.72 13.82
CA HIS A 139 18.57 5.12 15.10
C HIS A 139 19.71 4.46 15.86
N ASN A 140 20.95 4.49 15.35
CA ASN A 140 22.11 3.77 15.89
C ASN A 140 21.81 2.27 16.13
N ARG A 141 20.99 1.65 15.24
CA ARG A 141 20.60 0.25 15.32
C ARG A 141 21.28 -0.58 14.23
N VAL A 142 22.05 -1.57 14.64
CA VAL A 142 22.70 -2.52 13.73
C VAL A 142 21.97 -3.86 13.79
N ILE A 143 21.39 -4.28 12.67
CA ILE A 143 20.67 -5.56 12.55
C ILE A 143 21.07 -6.30 11.26
N ALA A 144 20.86 -7.62 11.24
CA ALA A 144 21.13 -8.43 10.07
C ALA A 144 20.09 -8.18 8.95
N LYS A 145 20.52 -8.22 7.69
CA LYS A 145 19.64 -8.09 6.51
C LYS A 145 18.53 -9.15 6.53
N ALA A 146 18.88 -10.40 6.84
CA ALA A 146 17.93 -11.51 6.90
C ALA A 146 16.87 -11.27 7.98
N TYR A 147 17.22 -10.67 9.09
CA TYR A 147 16.30 -10.37 10.18
C TYR A 147 15.22 -9.37 9.76
N VAL A 148 15.60 -8.30 9.04
CA VAL A 148 14.62 -7.34 8.48
C VAL A 148 13.59 -8.08 7.62
N GLN A 149 14.06 -8.95 6.75
CA GLN A 149 13.19 -9.71 5.85
C GLN A 149 12.29 -10.67 6.63
N THR A 150 12.85 -11.46 7.54
CA THR A 150 12.07 -12.42 8.35
C THR A 150 10.93 -11.75 9.12
N VAL A 151 11.20 -10.59 9.74
CA VAL A 151 10.15 -9.85 10.48
C VAL A 151 9.10 -9.28 9.51
N ALA A 152 9.54 -8.67 8.41
CA ALA A 152 8.62 -8.13 7.40
C ALA A 152 7.75 -9.23 6.76
N ASP A 153 8.33 -10.40 6.46
CA ASP A 153 7.61 -11.56 5.93
C ASP A 153 6.56 -12.05 6.92
N ALA A 154 6.89 -12.12 8.21
CA ALA A 154 5.95 -12.53 9.26
C ALA A 154 4.77 -11.54 9.40
N VAL A 155 5.05 -10.23 9.40
CA VAL A 155 3.99 -9.20 9.43
C VAL A 155 3.11 -9.27 8.20
N ALA A 156 3.71 -9.38 7.00
CA ALA A 156 2.97 -9.45 5.74
C ALA A 156 2.14 -10.73 5.64
N ALA A 157 2.63 -11.85 6.15
CA ALA A 157 1.85 -13.10 6.17
C ALA A 157 0.53 -12.92 6.94
N VAL A 158 0.55 -12.24 8.09
CA VAL A 158 -0.68 -11.90 8.83
C VAL A 158 -1.56 -10.95 8.03
N ALA A 159 -0.98 -9.87 7.47
CA ALA A 159 -1.72 -8.91 6.66
C ALA A 159 -2.43 -9.61 5.49
N MET A 160 -1.74 -10.49 4.75
CA MET A 160 -2.30 -11.23 3.61
C MET A 160 -3.44 -12.17 4.00
N VAL A 161 -3.28 -12.94 5.10
CA VAL A 161 -4.32 -13.87 5.59
C VAL A 161 -5.55 -13.11 6.10
N LYS A 162 -5.35 -11.94 6.72
CA LYS A 162 -6.41 -11.14 7.35
C LYS A 162 -7.00 -10.08 6.43
N GLU A 163 -6.38 -9.76 5.30
CA GLU A 163 -6.83 -8.73 4.37
C GLU A 163 -8.30 -8.91 3.93
N GLU A 164 -8.73 -10.15 3.75
CA GLU A 164 -10.11 -10.48 3.38
C GLU A 164 -11.08 -10.56 4.59
N GLN A 165 -10.55 -10.82 5.80
CA GLN A 165 -11.35 -11.04 7.01
C GLN A 165 -11.53 -9.77 7.84
N TRP A 166 -10.51 -8.91 7.89
CA TRP A 166 -10.55 -7.68 8.67
C TRP A 166 -11.21 -6.56 7.89
N SER A 167 -12.15 -5.88 8.55
CA SER A 167 -12.67 -4.61 8.07
C SER A 167 -11.85 -3.46 8.66
N TYR A 168 -11.62 -2.44 7.84
CA TYR A 168 -10.99 -1.19 8.25
C TYR A 168 -12.03 -0.07 8.17
N GLN A 169 -11.96 0.84 9.11
CA GLN A 169 -12.83 2.02 9.12
C GLN A 169 -12.25 3.06 8.17
N VAL A 170 -13.13 3.75 7.47
CA VAL A 170 -12.75 4.97 6.76
C VAL A 170 -12.40 6.02 7.81
N PRO A 171 -11.27 6.73 7.69
CA PRO A 171 -10.92 7.79 8.64
C PRO A 171 -11.96 8.91 8.61
N GLU A 172 -12.01 9.74 9.64
CA GLU A 172 -12.82 10.94 9.66
C GLU A 172 -12.50 11.81 8.43
N LEU A 173 -13.54 12.25 7.74
CA LEU A 173 -13.48 13.03 6.51
C LEU A 173 -13.94 14.46 6.77
N GLU A 174 -13.38 15.39 6.01
CA GLU A 174 -13.65 16.82 6.14
C GLU A 174 -15.00 17.25 5.51
N ALA A 175 -15.59 16.38 4.70
CA ALA A 175 -16.87 16.62 4.02
C ALA A 175 -17.64 15.33 3.76
N ASP A 176 -18.94 15.47 3.43
CA ASP A 176 -19.78 14.35 3.04
C ASP A 176 -19.36 13.72 1.70
N VAL A 177 -19.41 12.40 1.66
CA VAL A 177 -19.09 11.63 0.45
C VAL A 177 -20.32 11.56 -0.46
N THR A 178 -20.21 12.12 -1.64
CA THR A 178 -21.27 12.08 -2.67
C THR A 178 -20.91 11.15 -3.83
N THR A 179 -19.63 10.89 -4.05
CA THR A 179 -19.15 10.05 -5.17
C THR A 179 -18.09 9.06 -4.71
N ILE A 180 -18.20 7.81 -5.18
CA ILE A 180 -17.20 6.76 -5.04
C ILE A 180 -16.61 6.51 -6.42
N GLY A 181 -15.36 6.93 -6.64
CA GLY A 181 -14.61 6.65 -7.85
C GLY A 181 -13.88 5.30 -7.75
N ILE A 182 -14.09 4.42 -8.69
CA ILE A 182 -13.48 3.09 -8.75
C ILE A 182 -12.61 3.02 -9.99
N GLY A 183 -11.31 2.78 -9.79
CA GLY A 183 -10.33 2.62 -10.86
C GLY A 183 -9.60 1.29 -10.77
N ILE A 184 -9.29 0.73 -11.92
CA ILE A 184 -8.52 -0.51 -12.07
C ILE A 184 -7.51 -0.32 -13.18
N ASP A 185 -6.25 -0.66 -12.90
CA ASP A 185 -5.18 -0.62 -13.90
C ASP A 185 -4.16 -1.73 -13.62
N GLY A 186 -3.34 -2.05 -14.61
CA GLY A 186 -2.26 -3.02 -14.53
C GLY A 186 -0.90 -2.40 -14.79
N THR A 187 0.12 -2.91 -14.13
CA THR A 187 1.49 -2.51 -14.41
C THR A 187 2.44 -3.69 -14.37
N CYS A 188 3.35 -3.74 -15.34
CA CYS A 188 4.28 -4.85 -15.47
C CYS A 188 5.42 -4.74 -14.46
N LEU A 189 5.77 -5.89 -13.87
CA LEU A 189 6.96 -6.10 -13.07
C LEU A 189 7.73 -7.34 -13.56
N LEU A 190 9.04 -7.37 -13.33
CA LEU A 190 9.88 -8.46 -13.77
C LEU A 190 9.89 -9.59 -12.75
N MET A 191 9.34 -10.74 -13.14
CA MET A 191 9.33 -11.97 -12.33
C MET A 191 10.57 -12.83 -12.61
N CYS A 192 11.01 -13.61 -11.61
CA CYS A 192 12.22 -14.44 -11.73
C CYS A 192 12.09 -15.55 -12.78
N LYS A 193 10.90 -16.13 -12.95
CA LYS A 193 10.66 -17.27 -13.86
C LYS A 193 9.90 -16.88 -15.12
N ASP A 194 8.95 -15.96 -14.98
CA ASP A 194 7.93 -15.71 -16.01
C ASP A 194 8.17 -14.44 -16.84
N GLY A 195 9.33 -13.77 -16.63
CA GLY A 195 9.63 -12.51 -17.31
C GLY A 195 8.71 -11.36 -16.86
N TRP A 196 8.38 -10.46 -17.77
CA TRP A 196 7.49 -9.34 -17.49
C TRP A 196 6.04 -9.82 -17.36
N ARG A 197 5.42 -9.54 -16.20
CA ARG A 197 4.05 -9.93 -15.88
C ARG A 197 3.30 -8.76 -15.24
N GLU A 198 2.00 -8.68 -15.53
CA GLU A 198 1.14 -7.60 -15.04
C GLU A 198 0.67 -7.84 -13.61
N ALA A 199 1.03 -6.94 -12.69
CA ALA A 199 0.42 -6.81 -11.37
C ALA A 199 -0.79 -5.87 -11.47
N MET A 200 -1.85 -6.18 -10.73
CA MET A 200 -3.07 -5.39 -10.72
C MET A 200 -3.08 -4.39 -9.55
N VAL A 201 -3.57 -3.20 -9.84
CA VAL A 201 -3.81 -2.14 -8.86
C VAL A 201 -5.25 -1.66 -8.99
N GLY A 202 -5.93 -1.55 -7.87
CA GLY A 202 -7.25 -0.96 -7.76
C GLY A 202 -7.26 0.23 -6.81
N THR A 203 -8.10 1.19 -7.10
CA THR A 203 -8.35 2.35 -6.24
C THR A 203 -9.83 2.52 -6.00
N ILE A 204 -10.20 2.82 -4.76
CA ILE A 204 -11.54 3.24 -4.38
C ILE A 204 -11.38 4.60 -3.72
N SER A 205 -11.80 5.64 -4.42
CA SER A 205 -11.63 7.04 -4.00
C SER A 205 -12.96 7.66 -3.63
N LEU A 206 -12.98 8.38 -2.52
CA LEU A 206 -14.15 9.07 -1.99
C LEU A 206 -14.04 10.55 -2.34
N TYR A 207 -15.10 11.12 -2.89
CA TYR A 207 -15.15 12.52 -3.32
C TYR A 207 -16.31 13.25 -2.66
N ALA A 208 -16.07 14.50 -2.29
CA ALA A 208 -17.10 15.45 -1.91
C ALA A 208 -17.91 15.92 -3.13
N GLN A 209 -19.01 16.61 -2.89
CA GLN A 209 -19.84 17.22 -3.95
C GLN A 209 -19.07 18.25 -4.81
N THR A 210 -18.04 18.86 -4.24
CA THR A 210 -17.13 19.80 -4.95
C THR A 210 -16.21 19.11 -5.96
N GLY A 211 -16.13 17.76 -5.95
CA GLY A 211 -15.15 16.99 -6.72
C GLY A 211 -13.81 16.84 -6.01
N GLU A 212 -13.67 17.35 -4.78
CA GLU A 212 -12.48 17.16 -3.97
C GLU A 212 -12.36 15.70 -3.50
N ARG A 213 -11.16 15.15 -3.61
CA ARG A 213 -10.87 13.79 -3.18
C ARG A 213 -10.51 13.74 -1.71
N LEU A 214 -11.38 13.12 -0.91
CA LEU A 214 -11.27 13.05 0.56
C LEU A 214 -10.41 11.87 1.05
N HIS A 215 -10.49 10.72 0.36
CA HIS A 215 -9.79 9.50 0.75
C HIS A 215 -9.58 8.58 -0.46
N THR A 216 -8.55 7.74 -0.40
CA THR A 216 -8.33 6.66 -1.37
C THR A 216 -7.87 5.40 -0.67
N THR A 217 -8.55 4.30 -0.96
CA THR A 217 -8.15 2.94 -0.58
C THR A 217 -7.41 2.31 -1.76
N TYR A 218 -6.26 1.72 -1.48
CA TYR A 218 -5.44 1.02 -2.46
C TYR A 218 -5.56 -0.49 -2.31
N ILE A 219 -5.75 -1.19 -3.41
CA ILE A 219 -5.77 -2.63 -3.50
C ILE A 219 -4.69 -3.06 -4.49
N GLY A 220 -3.94 -4.10 -4.17
CA GLY A 220 -2.90 -4.63 -5.05
C GLY A 220 -2.88 -6.15 -5.03
N ALA A 221 -2.53 -6.74 -6.17
CA ALA A 221 -2.25 -8.16 -6.27
C ALA A 221 -1.06 -8.41 -7.21
N THR A 222 -0.29 -9.45 -6.89
CA THR A 222 0.77 -9.96 -7.75
C THR A 222 0.20 -10.49 -9.06
N PRO A 223 1.04 -10.63 -10.10
CA PRO A 223 0.63 -11.26 -11.34
C PRO A 223 0.02 -12.65 -11.10
N GLU A 224 -1.20 -12.84 -11.54
CA GLU A 224 -1.90 -14.14 -11.47
C GLU A 224 -2.76 -14.36 -12.72
N TYR A 225 -2.95 -15.62 -13.10
CA TYR A 225 -3.88 -15.96 -14.18
C TYR A 225 -5.33 -15.78 -13.72
N GLY A 226 -6.12 -15.06 -14.54
CA GLY A 226 -7.54 -14.81 -14.26
C GLY A 226 -7.82 -13.78 -13.19
N LYS A 227 -6.79 -13.17 -12.58
CA LYS A 227 -6.88 -12.06 -11.62
C LYS A 227 -7.84 -12.31 -10.43
N LYS A 228 -8.02 -13.57 -10.03
CA LYS A 228 -9.05 -13.99 -9.05
C LYS A 228 -8.88 -13.34 -7.68
N THR A 229 -7.66 -13.33 -7.16
CA THR A 229 -7.35 -12.72 -5.85
C THR A 229 -7.60 -11.22 -5.88
N PHE A 230 -7.15 -10.54 -6.93
CA PHE A 230 -7.39 -9.13 -7.13
C PHE A 230 -8.88 -8.80 -7.16
N LEU A 231 -9.64 -9.53 -7.97
CA LEU A 231 -11.08 -9.32 -8.13
C LEU A 231 -11.83 -9.51 -6.81
N LYS A 232 -11.54 -10.59 -6.10
CA LYS A 232 -12.15 -10.87 -4.81
C LYS A 232 -11.91 -9.74 -3.80
N ARG A 233 -10.68 -9.21 -3.74
CA ARG A 233 -10.33 -8.07 -2.86
C ARG A 233 -11.06 -6.80 -3.25
N MET A 234 -11.09 -6.49 -4.56
CA MET A 234 -11.82 -5.32 -5.08
C MET A 234 -13.31 -5.38 -4.75
N GLU A 235 -13.95 -6.51 -5.05
CA GLU A 235 -15.39 -6.69 -4.80
C GLU A 235 -15.72 -6.59 -3.32
N ALA A 236 -14.93 -7.19 -2.45
CA ALA A 236 -15.10 -7.11 -1.01
C ALA A 236 -14.98 -5.67 -0.49
N GLU A 237 -13.99 -4.93 -0.99
CA GLU A 237 -13.77 -3.55 -0.55
C GLU A 237 -14.83 -2.59 -1.12
N ILE A 238 -15.23 -2.76 -2.38
CA ILE A 238 -16.35 -2.00 -2.97
C ILE A 238 -17.63 -2.22 -2.18
N ALA A 239 -17.92 -3.46 -1.78
CA ALA A 239 -19.10 -3.77 -0.97
C ALA A 239 -19.06 -3.08 0.40
N LYS A 240 -17.92 -3.10 1.09
CA LYS A 240 -17.73 -2.42 2.38
C LYS A 240 -17.94 -0.91 2.28
N VAL A 241 -17.28 -0.27 1.32
CA VAL A 241 -17.38 1.18 1.12
C VAL A 241 -18.78 1.58 0.68
N SER A 242 -19.44 0.78 -0.17
CA SER A 242 -20.84 1.02 -0.59
C SER A 242 -21.82 0.89 0.57
N ALA A 243 -21.57 0.02 1.54
CA ALA A 243 -22.41 -0.11 2.73
C ALA A 243 -22.27 1.11 3.67
N ILE A 244 -21.07 1.70 3.75
CA ILE A 244 -20.83 2.92 4.54
C ILE A 244 -21.50 4.15 3.87
N PHE A 245 -21.41 4.25 2.54
CA PHE A 245 -21.92 5.40 1.77
C PHE A 245 -22.98 4.95 0.74
N PRO A 246 -24.16 4.48 1.18
CA PRO A 246 -25.16 3.85 0.31
C PRO A 246 -25.78 4.81 -0.70
N LYS A 247 -25.77 6.12 -0.42
CA LYS A 247 -26.31 7.17 -1.29
C LYS A 247 -25.29 7.71 -2.31
N ALA A 248 -23.99 7.39 -2.14
CA ALA A 248 -22.96 7.91 -3.02
C ALA A 248 -23.05 7.32 -4.45
N LEU A 249 -22.86 8.16 -5.44
CA LEU A 249 -22.80 7.76 -6.85
C LEU A 249 -21.53 6.95 -7.10
N LYS A 250 -21.66 5.74 -7.65
CA LYS A 250 -20.52 4.87 -7.99
C LYS A 250 -20.11 5.10 -9.45
N VAL A 251 -18.86 5.54 -9.62
CA VAL A 251 -18.30 5.91 -10.93
C VAL A 251 -17.07 5.05 -11.21
N GLY A 252 -17.04 4.38 -12.35
CA GLY A 252 -15.88 3.67 -12.85
C GLY A 252 -15.08 4.54 -13.81
N VAL A 253 -13.75 4.63 -13.62
CA VAL A 253 -12.85 5.36 -14.51
C VAL A 253 -11.74 4.42 -14.98
N ALA A 254 -11.55 4.28 -16.31
CA ALA A 254 -10.51 3.41 -16.88
C ALA A 254 -10.10 3.83 -18.30
N ASP A 255 -9.01 3.26 -18.80
CA ASP A 255 -8.35 3.51 -20.09
C ASP A 255 -9.05 2.95 -21.33
N GLY A 256 -10.13 2.23 -21.17
CA GLY A 256 -10.88 1.60 -22.28
C GLY A 256 -10.56 0.12 -22.49
N ALA A 257 -9.70 -0.50 -21.70
CA ALA A 257 -9.46 -1.93 -21.77
C ALA A 257 -10.72 -2.73 -21.42
N LYS A 258 -11.14 -3.62 -22.32
CA LYS A 258 -12.39 -4.41 -22.17
C LYS A 258 -12.44 -5.21 -20.85
N THR A 259 -11.30 -5.71 -20.41
CA THR A 259 -11.20 -6.47 -19.14
C THR A 259 -11.53 -5.62 -17.93
N ASN A 260 -11.09 -4.35 -17.91
CA ASN A 260 -11.37 -3.41 -16.81
C ASN A 260 -12.87 -3.07 -16.78
N TRP A 261 -13.47 -2.81 -17.96
CA TRP A 261 -14.90 -2.53 -18.07
C TRP A 261 -15.79 -3.69 -17.66
N SER A 262 -15.39 -4.94 -17.95
CA SER A 262 -16.17 -6.13 -17.55
C SER A 262 -16.34 -6.24 -16.01
N ILE A 263 -15.45 -5.61 -15.25
CA ILE A 263 -15.50 -5.56 -13.79
C ILE A 263 -16.24 -4.29 -13.34
N LEU A 264 -15.82 -3.13 -13.85
CA LEU A 264 -16.35 -1.84 -13.42
C LEU A 264 -17.85 -1.70 -13.66
N THR A 265 -18.37 -2.19 -14.79
CA THR A 265 -19.81 -2.14 -15.13
C THR A 265 -20.69 -2.88 -14.13
N LYS A 266 -20.17 -3.91 -13.45
CA LYS A 266 -20.93 -4.65 -12.43
C LYS A 266 -21.12 -3.87 -11.14
N HIS A 267 -20.22 -2.94 -10.85
CA HIS A 267 -20.14 -2.25 -9.56
C HIS A 267 -20.41 -0.77 -9.62
N THR A 268 -20.54 -0.20 -10.81
CA THR A 268 -20.70 1.25 -11.02
C THR A 268 -21.94 1.56 -11.84
N SER A 269 -22.62 2.65 -11.49
CA SER A 269 -23.76 3.16 -12.21
C SER A 269 -23.38 4.12 -13.34
N ARG A 270 -22.14 4.62 -13.32
CA ARG A 270 -21.56 5.43 -14.37
C ARG A 270 -20.16 4.96 -14.74
N GLN A 271 -19.85 4.98 -16.02
CA GLN A 271 -18.55 4.64 -16.58
C GLN A 271 -18.01 5.85 -17.33
N ILE A 272 -16.78 6.22 -17.07
CA ILE A 272 -16.09 7.37 -17.65
C ILE A 272 -14.78 6.87 -18.27
N LEU A 273 -14.61 7.05 -19.56
CA LEU A 273 -13.32 6.79 -20.20
C LEU A 273 -12.32 7.83 -19.73
N ASP A 274 -11.10 7.40 -19.46
CA ASP A 274 -10.04 8.33 -19.09
C ASP A 274 -9.85 9.41 -20.15
N PHE A 275 -10.02 10.68 -19.74
CA PHE A 275 -9.89 11.83 -20.60
C PHE A 275 -8.48 11.99 -21.17
N TYR A 276 -7.46 11.76 -20.33
CA TYR A 276 -6.07 11.94 -20.75
C TYR A 276 -5.67 10.87 -21.76
N HIS A 277 -6.16 9.65 -21.58
CA HIS A 277 -5.95 8.57 -22.55
C HIS A 277 -6.65 8.85 -23.88
N ALA A 278 -7.86 9.41 -23.86
CA ALA A 278 -8.53 9.88 -25.07
C ALA A 278 -7.75 11.03 -25.75
N ALA A 279 -7.17 11.96 -24.98
CA ALA A 279 -6.34 13.05 -25.48
C ALA A 279 -5.03 12.56 -26.13
N GLU A 280 -4.45 11.43 -25.68
CA GLU A 280 -3.31 10.80 -26.35
C GLU A 280 -3.65 10.39 -27.79
N TYR A 281 -4.84 9.86 -28.04
CA TYR A 281 -5.30 9.57 -29.40
C TYR A 281 -5.48 10.84 -30.23
N LEU A 282 -5.96 11.94 -29.64
CA LEU A 282 -5.99 13.23 -30.34
C LEU A 282 -4.58 13.73 -30.68
N THR A 283 -3.60 13.47 -29.81
CA THR A 283 -2.20 13.77 -30.10
C THR A 283 -1.69 12.99 -31.32
N LEU A 284 -2.03 11.70 -31.44
CA LEU A 284 -1.69 10.91 -32.63
C LEU A 284 -2.29 11.49 -33.93
N VAL A 285 -3.52 11.99 -33.84
CA VAL A 285 -4.20 12.65 -34.98
C VAL A 285 -3.50 13.96 -35.36
N ALA A 286 -3.18 14.80 -34.33
CA ALA A 286 -2.46 16.06 -34.54
C ALA A 286 -1.09 15.83 -35.16
N ASP A 287 -0.34 14.83 -34.68
CA ASP A 287 0.96 14.43 -35.21
C ASP A 287 0.89 13.93 -36.66
N ALA A 288 -0.19 13.28 -37.04
CA ALA A 288 -0.39 12.76 -38.40
C ALA A 288 -0.83 13.85 -39.36
N GLN A 289 -1.83 14.67 -38.96
CA GLN A 289 -2.44 15.67 -39.86
C GLN A 289 -1.54 16.91 -40.04
N PHE A 290 -0.82 17.30 -38.98
CA PHE A 290 -0.05 18.54 -38.95
C PHE A 290 1.48 18.26 -38.81
N ALA A 291 1.96 17.17 -39.40
CA ALA A 291 3.35 16.70 -39.26
C ALA A 291 4.41 17.78 -39.60
N ARG A 292 4.07 18.73 -40.47
CA ARG A 292 4.97 19.82 -40.94
C ARG A 292 4.56 21.21 -40.44
N ASP A 293 3.49 21.31 -39.64
CA ASP A 293 2.99 22.57 -39.09
C ASP A 293 2.83 22.47 -37.57
N SER A 294 3.90 22.81 -36.87
CA SER A 294 3.93 22.75 -35.39
C SER A 294 2.91 23.68 -34.71
N ARG A 295 2.62 24.84 -35.35
CA ARG A 295 1.64 25.80 -34.82
C ARG A 295 0.21 25.30 -35.02
N GLY A 296 -0.12 24.83 -36.21
CA GLY A 296 -1.43 24.23 -36.51
C GLY A 296 -1.66 22.97 -35.67
N ARG A 297 -0.63 22.14 -35.50
CA ARG A 297 -0.66 20.96 -34.59
C ARG A 297 -1.09 21.33 -33.17
N LYS A 298 -0.41 22.32 -32.57
CA LYS A 298 -0.71 22.73 -31.19
C LYS A 298 -2.10 23.31 -31.09
N GLN A 299 -2.46 24.23 -31.98
CA GLN A 299 -3.77 24.89 -32.00
C GLN A 299 -4.90 23.86 -32.11
N TRP A 300 -4.83 22.96 -33.12
CA TRP A 300 -5.84 21.93 -33.32
C TRP A 300 -5.98 21.02 -32.09
N LEU A 301 -4.86 20.60 -31.48
CA LEU A 301 -4.88 19.72 -30.29
C LEU A 301 -5.53 20.41 -29.10
N ASP A 302 -5.18 21.68 -28.84
CA ASP A 302 -5.76 22.46 -27.74
C ASP A 302 -7.28 22.65 -27.95
N ASP A 303 -7.70 22.99 -29.18
CA ASP A 303 -9.11 23.14 -29.56
C ASP A 303 -9.87 21.79 -29.44
N ALA A 304 -9.25 20.70 -29.91
CA ALA A 304 -9.85 19.38 -29.86
C ALA A 304 -10.02 18.88 -28.41
N CYS A 305 -9.02 19.06 -27.57
CA CYS A 305 -9.10 18.72 -26.13
C CYS A 305 -10.16 19.57 -25.41
N THR A 306 -10.23 20.88 -25.70
CA THR A 306 -11.24 21.78 -25.14
C THR A 306 -12.65 21.34 -25.57
N ARG A 307 -12.84 21.05 -26.85
CA ARG A 307 -14.10 20.55 -27.38
C ARG A 307 -14.50 19.22 -26.80
N LEU A 308 -13.57 18.26 -26.75
CA LEU A 308 -13.81 16.94 -26.13
C LEU A 308 -14.30 17.07 -24.69
N LYS A 309 -13.73 18.01 -23.95
CA LYS A 309 -13.96 18.18 -22.52
C LYS A 309 -15.25 18.95 -22.19
N HIS A 310 -15.59 19.97 -22.97
CA HIS A 310 -16.62 20.95 -22.63
C HIS A 310 -17.84 20.95 -23.55
N ASP A 311 -17.76 20.32 -24.74
CA ASP A 311 -18.87 20.26 -25.70
C ASP A 311 -19.57 18.89 -25.58
N PRO A 312 -20.88 18.83 -25.25
CA PRO A 312 -21.63 17.56 -25.22
C PRO A 312 -21.60 16.79 -26.57
N ALA A 313 -21.51 17.49 -27.70
CA ALA A 313 -21.36 16.90 -29.03
C ALA A 313 -19.88 16.68 -29.42
N GLY A 314 -18.95 17.09 -28.59
CA GLY A 314 -17.50 17.06 -28.84
C GLY A 314 -16.97 15.74 -29.40
N PRO A 315 -17.28 14.59 -28.80
CA PRO A 315 -16.83 13.29 -29.33
C PRO A 315 -17.30 13.02 -30.76
N GLN A 316 -18.55 13.34 -31.08
CA GLN A 316 -19.12 13.14 -32.42
C GLN A 316 -18.45 14.06 -33.43
N ILE A 317 -18.30 15.34 -33.11
CA ILE A 317 -17.65 16.34 -34.00
C ILE A 317 -16.20 15.91 -34.29
N LEU A 318 -15.47 15.43 -33.29
CA LEU A 318 -14.08 14.97 -33.47
C LEU A 318 -14.02 13.71 -34.35
N ILE A 319 -14.96 12.78 -34.20
CA ILE A 319 -15.07 11.62 -35.09
C ILE A 319 -15.25 12.07 -36.53
N GLU A 320 -16.15 13.02 -36.80
CA GLU A 320 -16.41 13.57 -38.15
C GLU A 320 -15.15 14.27 -38.70
N GLN A 321 -14.46 15.07 -37.91
CA GLN A 321 -13.18 15.69 -38.30
C GLN A 321 -12.11 14.64 -38.65
N MET A 322 -11.96 13.59 -37.83
CA MET A 322 -11.01 12.51 -38.11
C MET A 322 -11.36 11.71 -39.35
N GLN A 323 -12.64 11.53 -39.66
CA GLN A 323 -13.11 10.92 -40.92
C GLN A 323 -12.70 11.77 -42.11
N GLY A 324 -12.87 13.10 -42.02
CA GLY A 324 -12.43 14.06 -43.05
C GLY A 324 -10.92 13.98 -43.28
N PHE A 325 -10.12 13.94 -42.21
CA PHE A 325 -8.66 13.80 -42.32
C PHE A 325 -8.26 12.45 -42.94
N TRP A 326 -8.90 11.35 -42.52
CA TRP A 326 -8.60 10.01 -43.03
C TRP A 326 -8.84 9.84 -44.52
N SER A 327 -9.81 10.57 -45.09
CA SER A 327 -10.11 10.61 -46.55
C SER A 327 -9.14 11.48 -47.36
N GLY A 328 -8.28 12.26 -46.69
CA GLY A 328 -7.29 13.12 -47.32
C GLY A 328 -6.02 12.43 -47.80
N HIS A 329 -5.08 13.22 -48.36
CA HIS A 329 -3.77 12.73 -48.81
C HIS A 329 -2.80 12.59 -47.61
N LEU A 330 -2.64 11.37 -47.12
CA LEU A 330 -1.82 11.02 -46.00
C LEU A 330 -0.82 9.91 -46.36
N LEU A 331 0.35 9.94 -45.74
CA LEU A 331 1.27 8.81 -45.81
C LEU A 331 0.68 7.57 -45.10
N PRO A 332 1.08 6.34 -45.46
CA PRO A 332 0.52 5.12 -44.85
C PRO A 332 0.59 5.10 -43.32
N GLY A 333 1.71 5.59 -42.73
CA GLY A 333 1.90 5.67 -41.26
C GLY A 333 0.99 6.70 -40.59
N GLU A 334 0.78 7.85 -41.22
CA GLU A 334 -0.14 8.91 -40.74
C GLU A 334 -1.59 8.42 -40.78
N ARG A 335 -1.96 7.78 -41.88
CA ARG A 335 -3.30 7.18 -42.08
C ARG A 335 -3.60 6.11 -41.01
N ALA A 336 -2.60 5.27 -40.67
CA ALA A 336 -2.74 4.25 -39.63
C ALA A 336 -3.02 4.88 -38.23
N LYS A 337 -2.33 5.97 -37.88
CA LYS A 337 -2.55 6.72 -36.62
C LYS A 337 -3.98 7.28 -36.54
N ILE A 338 -4.45 7.96 -37.60
CA ILE A 338 -5.82 8.52 -37.64
C ILE A 338 -6.86 7.40 -37.57
N LYS A 339 -6.64 6.28 -38.26
CA LYS A 339 -7.54 5.12 -38.22
C LYS A 339 -7.65 4.54 -36.82
N ALA A 340 -6.52 4.44 -36.12
CA ALA A 340 -6.49 3.93 -34.72
C ALA A 340 -7.29 4.83 -33.78
N ALA A 341 -7.09 6.16 -33.86
CA ALA A 341 -7.83 7.15 -33.09
C ALA A 341 -9.34 7.13 -33.41
N LEU A 342 -9.68 7.12 -34.71
CA LEU A 342 -11.06 7.03 -35.15
C LEU A 342 -11.77 5.78 -34.61
N THR A 343 -11.13 4.62 -34.73
CA THR A 343 -11.67 3.37 -34.21
C THR A 343 -11.85 3.42 -32.69
N TYR A 344 -10.89 3.99 -31.98
CA TYR A 344 -10.98 4.15 -30.52
C TYR A 344 -12.15 5.04 -30.12
N PHE A 345 -12.27 6.22 -30.72
CA PHE A 345 -13.38 7.15 -30.46
C PHE A 345 -14.75 6.57 -30.79
N GLN A 346 -14.90 5.92 -31.93
CA GLN A 346 -16.15 5.26 -32.32
C GLN A 346 -16.58 4.17 -31.33
N ASN A 347 -15.63 3.37 -30.86
CA ASN A 347 -15.92 2.29 -29.94
C ASN A 347 -16.22 2.76 -28.51
N GLN A 348 -15.67 3.92 -28.09
CA GLN A 348 -15.73 4.41 -26.72
C GLN A 348 -16.59 5.66 -26.54
N GLN A 349 -17.19 6.18 -27.61
CA GLN A 349 -17.95 7.45 -27.62
C GLN A 349 -18.95 7.58 -26.45
N GLN A 350 -19.65 6.50 -26.14
CA GLN A 350 -20.68 6.49 -25.09
C GLN A 350 -20.11 6.74 -23.68
N LEU A 351 -18.80 6.54 -23.49
CA LEU A 351 -18.08 6.73 -22.23
C LEU A 351 -17.41 8.12 -22.14
N MET A 352 -17.49 8.94 -23.21
CA MET A 352 -16.83 10.25 -23.33
C MET A 352 -17.79 11.42 -23.04
N LYS A 353 -18.72 11.28 -22.10
CA LYS A 353 -19.69 12.34 -21.76
C LYS A 353 -19.09 13.36 -20.78
N TYR A 354 -17.89 13.88 -21.12
CA TYR A 354 -17.08 14.68 -20.18
C TYR A 354 -17.76 15.98 -19.75
N ALA A 355 -18.41 16.71 -20.65
CA ALA A 355 -19.12 17.94 -20.32
C ALA A 355 -20.15 17.72 -19.20
N LEU A 356 -20.99 16.69 -19.32
CA LEU A 356 -21.95 16.31 -18.29
C LEU A 356 -21.27 15.90 -16.96
N HIS A 357 -20.16 15.19 -17.04
CA HIS A 357 -19.43 14.74 -15.86
C HIS A 357 -18.75 15.91 -15.13
N LEU A 358 -18.28 16.92 -15.86
CA LEU A 358 -17.73 18.16 -15.31
C LEU A 358 -18.78 18.96 -14.52
N GLU A 359 -19.98 19.12 -15.09
CA GLU A 359 -21.10 19.80 -14.44
C GLU A 359 -21.46 19.14 -13.10
N GLN A 360 -21.21 17.84 -12.95
CA GLN A 360 -21.47 17.04 -11.76
C GLN A 360 -20.25 16.89 -10.85
N ASN A 361 -19.15 17.56 -11.16
CA ASN A 361 -17.88 17.46 -10.42
C ASN A 361 -17.35 16.02 -10.30
N LEU A 362 -17.59 15.17 -11.31
CA LEU A 362 -17.11 13.79 -11.34
C LEU A 362 -15.65 13.70 -11.82
N PRO A 363 -14.88 12.71 -11.37
CA PRO A 363 -13.51 12.50 -11.84
C PRO A 363 -13.49 12.11 -13.33
N LEU A 364 -12.72 12.82 -14.15
CA LEU A 364 -12.62 12.56 -15.60
C LEU A 364 -11.45 11.69 -16.00
N GLY A 365 -10.48 11.46 -15.09
CA GLY A 365 -9.25 10.75 -15.42
C GLY A 365 -8.93 9.65 -14.42
N SER A 366 -8.19 8.65 -14.89
CA SER A 366 -7.65 7.53 -14.09
C SER A 366 -6.37 7.90 -13.34
N GLY A 367 -5.96 9.17 -13.33
CA GLY A 367 -4.70 9.63 -12.75
C GLY A 367 -4.45 9.17 -11.31
N VAL A 368 -5.51 8.96 -10.51
CA VAL A 368 -5.40 8.37 -9.16
C VAL A 368 -4.91 6.92 -9.24
N THR A 369 -5.44 6.13 -10.17
CA THR A 369 -5.08 4.72 -10.35
C THR A 369 -3.72 4.59 -11.03
N GLU A 370 -3.39 5.44 -11.98
CA GLU A 370 -2.06 5.50 -12.61
C GLU A 370 -0.98 5.89 -11.58
N ALA A 371 -1.27 6.91 -10.75
CA ALA A 371 -0.39 7.27 -9.63
C ALA A 371 -0.24 6.11 -8.65
N ALA A 372 -1.30 5.35 -8.40
CA ALA A 372 -1.24 4.14 -7.57
C ALA A 372 -0.36 3.06 -8.21
N CYS A 373 -0.45 2.80 -9.51
CA CYS A 373 0.46 1.90 -10.22
C CYS A 373 1.92 2.33 -10.05
N LYS A 374 2.19 3.62 -10.09
CA LYS A 374 3.52 4.17 -9.87
C LYS A 374 3.96 4.00 -8.41
N THR A 375 3.16 4.44 -7.46
CA THR A 375 3.52 4.46 -6.03
C THR A 375 3.47 3.07 -5.41
N ILE A 376 2.44 2.29 -5.60
CA ILE A 376 2.30 0.96 -4.98
C ILE A 376 3.24 -0.06 -5.59
N VAL A 377 3.45 -0.02 -6.93
CA VAL A 377 4.23 -1.04 -7.64
C VAL A 377 5.58 -0.50 -8.11
N LYS A 378 5.60 0.45 -9.05
CA LYS A 378 6.83 0.78 -9.80
C LYS A 378 7.94 1.32 -8.92
N GLN A 379 7.67 2.25 -8.02
CA GLN A 379 8.68 2.88 -7.15
C GLN A 379 9.42 1.91 -6.25
N ARG A 380 8.82 0.76 -5.96
CA ARG A 380 9.41 -0.24 -5.08
C ARG A 380 9.82 -1.53 -5.77
N LEU A 381 9.04 -1.98 -6.74
CA LEU A 381 9.21 -3.30 -7.36
C LEU A 381 9.89 -3.25 -8.72
N CYS A 382 9.94 -2.09 -9.39
CA CYS A 382 10.52 -1.93 -10.72
C CYS A 382 11.83 -1.12 -10.71
N CYS A 383 12.53 -1.05 -9.58
CA CYS A 383 13.84 -0.41 -9.52
C CYS A 383 14.89 -1.24 -10.28
N SER A 384 15.96 -0.57 -10.71
CA SER A 384 17.03 -1.15 -11.52
C SER A 384 17.55 -2.48 -10.96
N GLY A 385 17.60 -3.52 -11.79
CA GLY A 385 18.10 -4.84 -11.44
C GLY A 385 17.16 -5.72 -10.60
N MET A 386 15.97 -5.25 -10.27
CA MET A 386 15.03 -6.04 -9.46
C MET A 386 14.31 -7.10 -10.29
N LYS A 387 14.31 -8.34 -9.76
CA LYS A 387 13.48 -9.46 -10.20
C LYS A 387 12.82 -10.08 -8.99
N TRP A 388 11.57 -10.47 -9.12
CA TRP A 388 10.75 -10.89 -8.00
C TRP A 388 10.31 -12.36 -8.09
N LYS A 389 10.36 -13.04 -6.95
CA LYS A 389 9.54 -14.23 -6.72
C LYS A 389 8.13 -13.77 -6.34
N GLU A 390 7.13 -14.57 -6.69
CA GLU A 390 5.72 -14.22 -6.40
C GLU A 390 5.48 -13.89 -4.92
N ALA A 391 5.93 -14.76 -4.01
CA ALA A 391 5.78 -14.53 -2.56
C ALA A 391 6.42 -13.21 -2.10
N GLY A 392 7.64 -12.89 -2.59
CA GLY A 392 8.31 -11.64 -2.21
C GLY A 392 7.59 -10.38 -2.74
N ALA A 393 7.06 -10.45 -3.96
CA ALA A 393 6.25 -9.36 -4.51
C ALA A 393 4.94 -9.19 -3.73
N ALA A 394 4.26 -10.28 -3.38
CA ALA A 394 3.02 -10.26 -2.60
C ALA A 394 3.22 -9.61 -1.22
N ILE A 395 4.31 -9.97 -0.52
CA ILE A 395 4.70 -9.36 0.76
C ILE A 395 4.81 -7.84 0.63
N VAL A 396 5.59 -7.37 -0.34
CA VAL A 396 5.79 -5.92 -0.53
C VAL A 396 4.49 -5.23 -0.92
N LEU A 397 3.70 -5.79 -1.82
CA LEU A 397 2.41 -5.21 -2.24
C LEU A 397 1.43 -5.12 -1.06
N SER A 398 1.32 -6.17 -0.24
CA SER A 398 0.44 -6.18 0.94
C SER A 398 0.85 -5.09 1.94
N LEU A 399 2.13 -4.97 2.25
CA LEU A 399 2.62 -3.92 3.15
C LEU A 399 2.37 -2.52 2.59
N ARG A 400 2.57 -2.31 1.29
CA ARG A 400 2.38 -1.00 0.65
C ARG A 400 0.92 -0.59 0.55
N THR A 401 0.04 -1.48 0.12
CA THR A 401 -1.41 -1.16 0.07
C THR A 401 -1.94 -0.79 1.46
N LEU A 402 -1.45 -1.48 2.48
CA LEU A 402 -1.82 -1.22 3.86
C LEU A 402 -1.26 0.13 4.37
N SER A 403 0.03 0.42 4.14
CA SER A 403 0.68 1.63 4.63
C SER A 403 0.30 2.89 3.84
N HIS A 404 0.04 2.78 2.55
CA HIS A 404 -0.37 3.91 1.72
C HIS A 404 -1.86 4.27 1.84
N THR A 405 -2.69 3.37 2.37
CA THR A 405 -4.09 3.69 2.67
C THR A 405 -4.17 4.35 4.06
N ARG A 406 -4.50 5.66 4.07
CA ARG A 406 -4.55 6.46 5.30
C ARG A 406 -5.37 5.78 6.40
N GLY A 407 -4.78 5.64 7.58
CA GLY A 407 -5.40 5.05 8.77
C GLY A 407 -5.40 3.53 8.83
N ARG A 408 -5.09 2.80 7.74
CA ARG A 408 -5.10 1.32 7.75
C ARG A 408 -3.90 0.72 8.44
N TRP A 409 -2.75 1.35 8.34
CA TRP A 409 -1.54 0.88 9.00
C TRP A 409 -1.69 0.87 10.52
N GLU A 410 -2.22 1.96 11.07
CA GLU A 410 -2.50 2.12 12.48
C GLU A 410 -3.57 1.13 12.96
N GLN A 411 -4.67 1.00 12.22
CA GLN A 411 -5.74 0.06 12.52
C GLN A 411 -5.28 -1.40 12.46
N PHE A 412 -4.39 -1.75 11.53
CA PHE A 412 -3.79 -3.08 11.46
C PHE A 412 -3.05 -3.39 12.76
N TRP A 413 -2.23 -2.49 13.26
CA TRP A 413 -1.46 -2.69 14.48
C TRP A 413 -2.34 -2.66 15.74
N GLN A 414 -3.40 -1.86 15.78
CA GLN A 414 -4.41 -1.92 16.83
C GLN A 414 -5.10 -3.30 16.87
N LYS A 415 -5.35 -3.91 15.72
CA LYS A 415 -5.89 -5.28 15.67
C LYS A 415 -4.87 -6.33 16.13
N ILE A 416 -3.60 -6.16 15.76
CA ILE A 416 -2.52 -7.02 16.30
C ILE A 416 -2.47 -6.90 17.82
N ASP A 417 -2.55 -5.72 18.37
CA ASP A 417 -2.56 -5.50 19.81
C ASP A 417 -3.77 -6.17 20.49
N SER A 418 -4.97 -5.98 19.95
CA SER A 418 -6.22 -6.53 20.51
C SER A 418 -6.32 -8.04 20.38
N TYR A 419 -6.02 -8.61 19.21
CA TYR A 419 -6.24 -10.03 18.91
C TYR A 419 -5.00 -10.91 19.07
N GLY A 420 -3.85 -10.30 19.23
CA GLY A 420 -2.57 -10.98 19.24
C GLY A 420 -2.01 -11.18 17.83
N PHE A 421 -0.74 -11.57 17.80
CA PHE A 421 -0.09 -11.95 16.55
C PHE A 421 -0.52 -13.39 16.21
N PRO A 422 -1.35 -13.61 15.16
CA PRO A 422 -2.07 -14.88 14.98
C PRO A 422 -1.22 -15.98 14.35
N VAL A 423 0.09 -15.91 14.44
CA VAL A 423 0.95 -16.97 13.90
C VAL A 423 1.01 -18.13 14.86
N ILE A 424 -0.02 -18.95 14.81
CA ILE A 424 0.15 -20.39 15.08
C ILE A 424 0.45 -21.00 13.71
N VAL A 425 1.71 -21.07 13.36
CA VAL A 425 2.16 -21.88 12.23
C VAL A 425 2.30 -23.30 12.68
#